data_8fc69c38518292faa3aa257d1e326388
#
_entry.id   8fc69c38518292faa3aa257d1e326388
#
_cell.length_a   1.000
_cell.length_b   1.000
_cell.length_c   1.000
_cell.angle_alpha   90.00
_cell.angle_beta   90.00
_cell.angle_gamma   90.00
#
_symmetry.space_group_name_H-M   'P 1'
#
loop_
_entity.id
_entity.type
_entity.pdbx_description
1 polymer ?
#
loop_
_entity_poly.entity_id
_entity_poly.type
_entity_poly.pdbx_seq_one_letter_code
_entity_poly.pdbx_strand_id
1 'polypeptide(L)'
;MIKIIKTPDKKEVTTILGKDVHKIIEKYSDKEKYKQYREEWRKASTLQYTPKYPLQIDFELNYSCNFSCEMCTWSAENAVGRGKKTWFSFSAFKEVIDEGVQNGLRAIR
;
A
#
# COMPACT_ATOMS: atom_id res chain seq x y z
N MET A 1 17.79 -0.93 10.08
CA MET A 1 18.49 0.06 9.24
C MET A 1 18.00 -0.08 7.80
N ILE A 2 17.47 0.97 7.22
CA ILE A 2 17.03 0.99 5.81
C ILE A 2 18.27 1.29 4.97
N LYS A 3 18.57 0.41 4.02
CA LYS A 3 19.70 0.60 3.10
C LYS A 3 19.14 0.88 1.71
N ILE A 4 19.44 2.05 1.16
CA ILE A 4 19.06 2.42 -0.21
C ILE A 4 20.17 1.94 -1.14
N ILE A 5 19.84 1.05 -2.05
CA ILE A 5 20.76 0.56 -3.08
C ILE A 5 20.38 1.24 -4.40
N LYS A 6 21.31 2.00 -4.95
CA LYS A 6 21.17 2.56 -6.30
C LYS A 6 21.61 1.52 -7.32
N THR A 7 20.70 1.12 -8.20
CA THR A 7 21.02 0.26 -9.33
C THR A 7 21.54 1.08 -10.50
N PRO A 8 22.31 0.50 -11.45
CA PRO A 8 22.81 1.19 -12.62
C PRO A 8 21.72 1.91 -13.44
N ASP A 9 20.49 1.41 -13.40
CA ASP A 9 19.32 1.96 -14.11
C ASP A 9 18.64 3.13 -13.36
N LYS A 10 19.28 3.71 -12.34
CA LYS A 10 18.72 4.74 -11.45
C LYS A 10 17.44 4.31 -10.70
N LYS A 11 17.18 3.01 -10.58
CA LYS A 11 16.10 2.49 -9.74
C LYS A 11 16.56 2.45 -8.30
N GLU A 12 15.87 3.17 -7.44
CA GLU A 12 16.09 3.06 -6.00
C GLU A 12 15.36 1.80 -5.49
N VAL A 13 16.13 0.87 -4.94
CA VAL A 13 15.56 -0.30 -4.27
C VAL A 13 15.72 -0.11 -2.77
N THR A 14 14.60 -0.06 -2.08
CA THR A 14 14.58 0.01 -0.62
C THR A 14 14.75 -1.40 -0.06
N THR A 15 15.82 -1.62 0.69
CA THR A 15 16.04 -2.88 1.40
C THR A 15 15.79 -2.70 2.89
N ILE A 16 15.02 -3.61 3.47
CA ILE A 16 14.82 -3.69 4.93
C ILE A 16 15.71 -4.80 5.47
N LEU A 17 16.56 -4.47 6.45
CA LEU A 17 17.48 -5.43 7.08
C LEU A 17 18.41 -6.14 6.08
N GLY A 18 18.80 -5.47 5.00
CA GLY A 18 19.67 -6.02 3.97
C GLY A 18 19.03 -7.07 3.06
N LYS A 19 17.71 -7.28 3.19
CA LYS A 19 16.94 -8.18 2.32
C LYS A 19 16.22 -7.37 1.25
N ASP A 20 16.21 -7.90 0.03
CA ASP A 20 15.45 -7.34 -1.07
C ASP A 20 13.98 -7.73 -0.94
N VAL A 21 13.14 -6.76 -0.60
CA VAL A 21 11.69 -6.96 -0.39
C VAL A 21 11.02 -7.51 -1.66
N HIS A 22 11.46 -7.04 -2.84
CA HIS A 22 10.90 -7.53 -4.10
C HIS A 22 11.18 -9.01 -4.33
N LYS A 23 12.39 -9.51 -4.00
CA LYS A 23 12.69 -10.94 -4.07
C LYS A 23 11.86 -11.78 -3.10
N ILE A 24 11.58 -11.22 -1.93
CA ILE A 24 10.70 -11.89 -0.96
C ILE A 24 9.28 -11.99 -1.53
N ILE A 25 8.74 -10.89 -2.05
CA ILE A 25 7.39 -10.89 -2.63
C ILE A 25 7.32 -11.81 -3.83
N GLU A 26 8.30 -11.78 -4.74
CA GLU A 26 8.37 -12.68 -5.90
C GLU A 26 8.38 -14.17 -5.51
N LYS A 27 8.89 -14.52 -4.34
CA LYS A 27 8.90 -15.90 -3.85
C LYS A 27 7.51 -16.40 -3.47
N TYR A 28 6.63 -15.50 -3.00
CA TYR A 28 5.31 -15.84 -2.43
C TYR A 28 4.14 -15.40 -3.32
N SER A 29 4.42 -14.82 -4.48
CA SER A 29 3.42 -14.37 -5.44
C SER A 29 3.67 -14.94 -6.83
N ASP A 30 2.68 -14.82 -7.71
CA ASP A 30 2.85 -15.06 -9.15
C ASP A 30 3.80 -14.01 -9.71
N LYS A 31 5.01 -14.46 -10.10
CA LYS A 31 6.09 -13.59 -10.56
C LYS A 31 5.71 -12.71 -11.75
N GLU A 32 4.99 -13.27 -12.71
CA GLU A 32 4.61 -12.54 -13.92
C GLU A 32 3.57 -11.48 -13.62
N LYS A 33 2.56 -11.81 -12.83
CA LYS A 33 1.55 -10.84 -12.37
C LYS A 33 2.16 -9.75 -11.52
N TYR A 34 3.12 -10.09 -10.65
CA TYR A 34 3.82 -9.10 -9.85
C TYR A 34 4.68 -8.16 -10.70
N LYS A 35 5.42 -8.67 -11.68
CA LYS A 35 6.20 -7.85 -12.61
C LYS A 35 5.30 -6.91 -13.42
N GLN A 36 4.19 -7.41 -13.95
CA GLN A 36 3.21 -6.59 -14.66
C GLN A 36 2.67 -5.48 -13.77
N TYR A 37 2.27 -5.80 -12.54
CA TYR A 37 1.83 -4.80 -11.56
C TYR A 37 2.89 -3.72 -11.32
N ARG A 38 4.15 -4.11 -11.12
CA ARG A 38 5.25 -3.15 -10.89
C ARG A 38 5.53 -2.27 -12.10
N GLU A 39 5.39 -2.79 -13.29
CA GLU A 39 5.54 -2.01 -14.53
C GLU A 39 4.38 -1.00 -14.71
N GLU A 40 3.15 -1.43 -14.48
CA GLU A 40 1.99 -0.55 -14.50
C GLU A 40 2.11 0.55 -13.43
N TRP A 41 2.53 0.18 -12.22
CA TRP A 41 2.81 1.13 -11.14
C TRP A 41 3.85 2.18 -11.55
N ARG A 42 4.96 1.75 -12.14
CA ARG A 42 6.02 2.65 -12.61
C ARG A 42 5.50 3.63 -13.67
N LYS A 43 4.74 3.15 -14.63
CA LYS A 43 4.13 4.01 -15.66
C LYS A 43 3.13 5.01 -15.04
N ALA A 44 2.32 4.56 -14.11
CA ALA A 44 1.37 5.44 -13.41
C ALA A 44 2.08 6.49 -12.57
N SER A 45 3.13 6.12 -11.83
CA SER A 45 3.91 7.05 -11.00
C SER A 45 4.66 8.13 -11.81
N THR A 46 4.92 7.87 -13.09
CA THR A 46 5.56 8.83 -14.03
C THR A 46 4.54 9.53 -14.93
N LEU A 47 3.25 9.39 -14.65
CA LEU A 47 2.14 9.98 -15.42
C LEU A 47 2.09 9.55 -16.91
N GLN A 48 2.73 8.43 -17.25
CA GLN A 48 2.70 7.85 -18.59
C GLN A 48 1.47 6.98 -18.83
N TYR A 49 0.75 6.66 -17.77
CA TYR A 49 -0.42 5.80 -17.79
C TYR A 49 -1.37 6.17 -16.65
N THR A 50 -2.65 6.27 -16.96
CA THR A 50 -3.69 6.45 -15.96
C THR A 50 -4.58 5.20 -15.96
N PRO A 51 -4.50 4.36 -14.94
CA PRO A 51 -5.38 3.19 -14.83
C PRO A 51 -6.83 3.62 -14.60
N LYS A 52 -7.79 2.84 -15.10
CA LYS A 52 -9.22 3.09 -14.88
C LYS A 52 -9.63 2.96 -13.42
N TYR A 53 -8.90 2.16 -12.66
CA TYR A 53 -9.12 1.91 -11.24
C TYR A 53 -7.79 1.94 -10.51
N PRO A 54 -7.74 2.30 -9.22
CA PRO A 54 -6.49 2.26 -8.46
C PRO A 54 -5.79 0.90 -8.55
N LEU A 55 -4.49 0.92 -8.85
CA LEU A 55 -3.68 -0.31 -8.89
C LEU A 55 -3.47 -0.89 -7.50
N GLN A 56 -3.48 -0.03 -6.48
CA GLN A 56 -3.37 -0.40 -5.08
C GLN A 56 -4.31 0.44 -4.23
N ILE A 57 -4.91 -0.17 -3.22
CA ILE A 57 -5.70 0.51 -2.19
C ILE A 57 -5.10 0.19 -0.83
N ASP A 58 -4.89 1.23 -0.03
CA ASP A 58 -4.52 1.10 1.37
C ASP A 58 -5.78 1.24 2.23
N PHE A 59 -6.05 0.25 3.07
CA PHE A 59 -7.21 0.25 3.96
C PHE A 59 -6.80 0.57 5.39
N GLU A 60 -7.38 1.60 5.92
CA GLU A 60 -7.32 1.89 7.35
C GLU A 60 -8.55 1.27 8.03
N LEU A 61 -8.38 0.07 8.56
CA LEU A 61 -9.48 -0.73 9.08
C LEU A 61 -10.00 -0.28 10.44
N ASN A 62 -9.19 0.49 11.16
CA ASN A 62 -9.51 0.98 12.50
C ASN A 62 -8.85 2.32 12.77
N TYR A 63 -9.65 3.29 13.21
CA TYR A 63 -9.18 4.62 13.59
C TYR A 63 -8.76 4.73 15.06
N SER A 64 -9.07 3.74 15.89
CA SER A 64 -8.69 3.78 17.29
C SER A 64 -7.25 3.35 17.48
N CYS A 65 -6.47 4.15 18.21
CA CYS A 65 -5.09 3.86 18.53
C CYS A 65 -4.86 4.09 20.03
N ASN A 66 -4.12 3.19 20.66
CA ASN A 66 -3.76 3.28 22.08
C ASN A 66 -2.41 3.97 22.31
N PHE A 67 -1.73 4.43 21.25
CA PHE A 67 -0.50 5.19 21.32
C PHE A 67 -0.78 6.71 21.31
N SER A 68 0.16 7.47 21.89
CA SER A 68 0.16 8.95 21.89
C SER A 68 1.49 9.46 21.36
N CYS A 69 1.78 9.15 20.07
CA CYS A 69 3.01 9.59 19.43
C CYS A 69 2.96 11.08 19.11
N GLU A 70 3.97 11.84 19.52
CA GLU A 70 4.03 13.31 19.35
C GLU A 70 3.88 13.76 17.88
N MET A 71 4.41 12.99 16.93
CA MET A 71 4.32 13.29 15.50
C MET A 71 3.00 12.86 14.84
N CYS A 72 2.12 12.19 15.57
CA CYS A 72 0.91 11.62 15.00
C CYS A 72 -0.25 12.60 15.11
N THR A 73 -0.88 12.92 14.00
CA THR A 73 -2.07 13.79 13.97
C THR A 73 -3.26 13.21 14.73
N TRP A 74 -3.31 11.88 14.89
CA TRP A 74 -4.36 11.17 15.63
C TRP A 74 -4.15 11.17 17.15
N SER A 75 -2.94 11.45 17.61
CA SER A 75 -2.65 11.59 19.05
C SER A 75 -3.06 12.95 19.59
N ALA A 76 -3.31 13.94 18.75
CA ALA A 76 -3.74 15.25 19.15
C ALA A 76 -5.10 15.18 19.87
N GLU A 77 -5.30 16.01 20.88
CA GLU A 77 -6.54 16.07 21.67
C GLU A 77 -7.80 16.31 20.82
N ASN A 78 -7.61 16.90 19.65
CA ASN A 78 -8.66 17.25 18.68
C ASN A 78 -8.86 16.19 17.59
N ALA A 79 -8.25 15.01 17.67
CA ALA A 79 -8.47 13.98 16.66
C ALA A 79 -9.94 13.55 16.62
N VAL A 80 -10.61 13.89 15.53
CA VAL A 80 -12.01 13.55 15.30
C VAL A 80 -12.15 12.02 15.32
N GLY A 81 -13.00 11.49 16.19
CA GLY A 81 -13.26 10.07 16.28
C GLY A 81 -12.51 9.32 17.38
N ARG A 82 -11.61 9.97 18.13
CA ARG A 82 -10.94 9.33 19.28
C ARG A 82 -11.98 8.83 20.29
N GLY A 83 -11.91 7.52 20.60
CA GLY A 83 -12.85 6.87 21.51
C GLY A 83 -14.19 6.44 20.90
N LYS A 84 -14.46 6.75 19.63
CA LYS A 84 -15.60 6.20 18.90
C LYS A 84 -15.20 4.90 18.23
N LYS A 85 -16.13 3.92 18.13
CA LYS A 85 -15.91 2.71 17.34
C LYS A 85 -15.93 3.09 15.87
N THR A 86 -14.75 3.25 15.30
CA THR A 86 -14.53 3.65 13.90
C THR A 86 -13.91 2.50 13.13
N TRP A 87 -14.64 1.37 13.11
CA TRP A 87 -14.25 0.22 12.32
C TRP A 87 -14.78 0.36 10.90
N PHE A 88 -13.92 0.09 9.93
CA PHE A 88 -14.36 -0.10 8.56
C PHE A 88 -15.21 -1.37 8.49
N SER A 89 -16.41 -1.32 7.94
CA SER A 89 -17.29 -2.48 7.93
C SER A 89 -16.78 -3.55 6.95
N PHE A 90 -16.88 -4.81 7.33
CA PHE A 90 -16.47 -5.92 6.48
C PHE A 90 -17.25 -5.96 5.15
N SER A 91 -18.54 -5.61 5.17
CA SER A 91 -19.36 -5.54 3.94
C SER A 91 -18.81 -4.48 2.97
N ALA A 92 -18.51 -3.28 3.46
CA ALA A 92 -17.92 -2.22 2.63
C ALA A 92 -16.52 -2.62 2.11
N PHE A 93 -15.71 -3.26 2.94
CA PHE A 93 -14.41 -3.80 2.51
C PHE A 93 -14.58 -4.80 1.36
N LYS A 94 -15.52 -5.75 1.52
CA LYS A 94 -15.81 -6.75 0.50
C LYS A 94 -16.30 -6.12 -0.80
N GLU A 95 -17.19 -5.15 -0.75
CA GLU A 95 -17.70 -4.44 -1.93
C GLU A 95 -16.57 -3.76 -2.71
N VAL A 96 -15.67 -3.04 -2.00
CA VAL A 96 -14.51 -2.37 -2.64
C VAL A 96 -13.57 -3.39 -3.27
N ILE A 97 -13.33 -4.54 -2.64
CA ILE A 97 -12.49 -5.60 -3.20
C ILE A 97 -13.15 -6.23 -4.42
N ASP A 98 -14.44 -6.58 -4.35
CA ASP A 98 -15.16 -7.20 -5.46
C ASP A 98 -15.19 -6.28 -6.69
N GLU A 99 -15.46 -4.98 -6.49
CA GLU A 99 -15.38 -3.97 -7.53
C GLU A 99 -13.94 -3.82 -8.07
N GLY A 100 -12.98 -3.75 -7.17
CA GLY A 100 -11.57 -3.58 -7.52
C GLY A 100 -11.03 -4.72 -8.36
N VAL A 101 -11.33 -5.96 -8.03
CA VAL A 101 -10.91 -7.15 -8.79
C VAL A 101 -11.45 -7.10 -10.20
N GLN A 102 -12.69 -6.67 -10.40
CA GLN A 102 -13.30 -6.54 -11.73
C GLN A 102 -12.68 -5.40 -12.56
N ASN A 103 -12.16 -4.37 -11.90
CA ASN A 103 -11.66 -3.17 -12.56
C ASN A 103 -10.12 -3.05 -12.59
N GLY A 104 -9.40 -4.07 -12.17
CA GLY A 104 -7.95 -4.14 -12.31
C GLY A 104 -7.14 -3.76 -11.07
N LEU A 105 -7.74 -3.78 -9.87
CA LEU A 105 -6.99 -3.72 -8.61
C LEU A 105 -5.97 -4.87 -8.54
N ARG A 106 -4.74 -4.54 -8.18
CA ARG A 106 -3.61 -5.50 -8.16
C ARG A 106 -3.11 -5.79 -6.75
N ALA A 107 -3.22 -4.82 -5.86
CA ALA A 107 -2.69 -4.93 -4.51
C ALA A 107 -3.58 -4.22 -3.48
N ILE A 108 -3.54 -4.72 -2.25
CA ILE A 108 -4.11 -4.08 -1.06
C ILE A 108 -3.08 -4.03 0.05
N ARG A 109 -3.19 -3.02 0.91
CA ARG A 109 -2.36 -2.89 2.11
C ARG A 109 -3.20 -2.41 3.30
#